data_a975193f46b159b2584850057ec01eae
#
_entry.id   a975193f46b159b2584850057ec01eae
#
_cell.length_a   1.000
_cell.length_b   1.000
_cell.length_c   1.000
_cell.angle_alpha   90.00
_cell.angle_beta   90.00
_cell.angle_gamma   90.00
#
_symmetry.space_group_name_H-M   'P 1'
#
loop_
_entity.id
_entity.type
_entity.pdbx_description
1 polymer ?
#
loop_
_entity_poly.entity_id
_entity_poly.type
_entity_poly.pdbx_seq_one_letter_code
_entity_poly.pdbx_strand_id
1 'polypeptide(L)'
;VSQLGYMVLAVAAGGALGYAGGMLHLINHVFFKDLLFLICGAVMFATHRDSLDDLGGIGRKMPFTLCMFAIAGLSVVGVPPTSGFSSKWLIYHALTQAGQPFLALLSLVGSVLTLAYIAKFLHAAFLGQPAPDLDDVHEAPKIIRVPMGILAAGCVLTGVFPGLALLPINGVLGEYGLEPLNVGLSGVLSGPGAWNATGMF
;
A
#
# COMPACT_ATOMS: atom_id res chain seq x y z
N VAL A 1 -0.10 -0.21 13.17
CA VAL A 1 -0.35 -1.50 13.85
C VAL A 1 -1.03 -2.48 12.88
N SER A 2 -2.15 -2.13 12.22
CA SER A 2 -2.93 -3.04 11.36
C SER A 2 -2.09 -3.71 10.25
N GLN A 3 -1.26 -2.95 9.52
CA GLN A 3 -0.46 -3.51 8.42
C GLN A 3 0.64 -4.48 8.92
N LEU A 4 1.19 -4.25 10.11
CA LEU A 4 2.10 -5.21 10.76
C LEU A 4 1.37 -6.52 11.10
N GLY A 5 0.09 -6.43 11.46
CA GLY A 5 -0.75 -7.62 11.68
C GLY A 5 -0.82 -8.53 10.44
N TYR A 6 -0.92 -7.96 9.23
CA TYR A 6 -0.88 -8.75 7.99
C TYR A 6 0.45 -9.50 7.82
N MET A 7 1.58 -8.84 8.13
CA MET A 7 2.91 -9.47 8.02
C MET A 7 3.05 -10.62 8.99
N VAL A 8 2.64 -10.42 10.25
CA VAL A 8 2.69 -11.46 11.29
C VAL A 8 1.78 -12.64 10.93
N LEU A 9 0.55 -12.36 10.47
CA LEU A 9 -0.38 -13.41 10.02
C LEU A 9 0.18 -14.20 8.84
N ALA A 10 0.82 -13.54 7.88
CA ALA A 10 1.43 -14.19 6.73
C ALA A 10 2.56 -15.14 7.15
N VAL A 11 3.47 -14.67 8.00
CA VAL A 11 4.56 -15.50 8.53
C VAL A 11 4.03 -16.64 9.39
N ALA A 12 3.03 -16.40 10.21
CA ALA A 12 2.40 -17.42 11.04
C ALA A 12 1.64 -18.48 10.23
N ALA A 13 1.11 -18.13 9.05
CA ALA A 13 0.52 -19.10 8.13
C ALA A 13 1.58 -20.09 7.60
N GLY A 14 2.83 -19.68 7.53
CA GLY A 14 3.95 -20.52 7.06
C GLY A 14 3.94 -20.80 5.56
N GLY A 15 4.82 -21.71 5.16
CA GLY A 15 4.98 -22.10 3.75
C GLY A 15 5.54 -21.00 2.86
N ALA A 16 5.92 -21.36 1.63
CA ALA A 16 6.51 -20.41 0.68
C ALA A 16 5.60 -19.20 0.42
N LEU A 17 4.30 -19.43 0.31
CA LEU A 17 3.33 -18.39 0.01
C LEU A 17 3.16 -17.38 1.15
N GLY A 18 3.15 -17.87 2.41
CA GLY A 18 3.06 -17.00 3.60
C GLY A 18 4.29 -16.12 3.76
N TYR A 19 5.48 -16.70 3.65
CA TYR A 19 6.72 -15.94 3.72
C TYR A 19 6.86 -14.95 2.56
N ALA A 20 6.57 -15.39 1.32
CA ALA A 20 6.59 -14.49 0.16
C ALA A 20 5.61 -13.32 0.30
N GLY A 21 4.37 -13.60 0.69
CA GLY A 21 3.35 -12.59 0.92
C GLY A 21 3.71 -11.60 2.03
N GLY A 22 4.26 -12.10 3.15
CA GLY A 22 4.71 -11.29 4.28
C GLY A 22 5.87 -10.37 3.92
N MET A 23 6.91 -10.90 3.25
CA MET A 23 8.07 -10.12 2.79
C MET A 23 7.67 -9.09 1.72
N LEU A 24 6.85 -9.50 0.74
CA LEU A 24 6.33 -8.56 -0.26
C LEU A 24 5.52 -7.45 0.39
N HIS A 25 4.71 -7.79 1.40
CA HIS A 25 3.92 -6.78 2.12
C HIS A 25 4.81 -5.82 2.91
N LEU A 26 5.91 -6.29 3.48
CA LEU A 26 6.90 -5.45 4.14
C LEU A 26 7.51 -4.42 3.18
N ILE A 27 7.95 -4.86 1.99
CA ILE A 27 8.52 -3.98 0.96
C ILE A 27 7.48 -2.95 0.50
N ASN A 28 6.28 -3.39 0.18
CA ASN A 28 5.19 -2.52 -0.25
C ASN A 28 4.77 -1.54 0.85
N HIS A 29 4.81 -1.98 2.11
CA HIS A 29 4.51 -1.15 3.27
C HIS A 29 5.46 0.03 3.41
N VAL A 30 6.76 -0.18 3.18
CA VAL A 30 7.75 0.91 3.15
C VAL A 30 7.34 1.97 2.14
N PHE A 31 7.05 1.59 0.88
CA PHE A 31 6.68 2.55 -0.16
C PHE A 31 5.44 3.37 0.20
N PHE A 32 4.32 2.71 0.49
CA PHE A 32 3.08 3.47 0.72
C PHE A 32 3.04 4.16 2.08
N LYS A 33 3.75 3.63 3.10
CA LYS A 33 3.73 4.22 4.44
C LYS A 33 4.60 5.47 4.51
N ASP A 34 5.82 5.39 3.95
CA ASP A 34 6.72 6.54 3.89
C ASP A 34 6.13 7.64 2.99
N LEU A 35 5.45 7.26 1.90
CA LEU A 35 4.71 8.20 1.08
C LEU A 35 3.62 8.93 1.88
N LEU A 36 2.81 8.21 2.67
CA LEU A 36 1.79 8.83 3.53
C LEU A 36 2.41 9.77 4.57
N PHE A 37 3.56 9.40 5.17
CA PHE A 37 4.25 10.27 6.12
C PHE A 37 4.77 11.55 5.45
N LEU A 38 5.36 11.45 4.26
CA LEU A 38 5.80 12.62 3.51
C LEU A 38 4.64 13.52 3.11
N ILE A 39 3.48 12.93 2.76
CA ILE A 39 2.25 13.70 2.46
C ILE A 39 1.78 14.45 3.70
N CYS A 40 1.72 13.80 4.87
CA CYS A 40 1.38 14.49 6.11
C CYS A 40 2.35 15.63 6.40
N GLY A 41 3.65 15.38 6.25
CA GLY A 41 4.69 16.42 6.40
C GLY A 41 4.53 17.56 5.40
N ALA A 42 4.19 17.27 4.15
CA ALA A 42 3.93 18.29 3.11
C ALA A 42 2.72 19.16 3.44
N VAL A 43 1.64 18.54 3.93
CA VAL A 43 0.43 19.27 4.37
C VAL A 43 0.74 20.14 5.58
N MET A 44 1.39 19.58 6.60
CA MET A 44 1.78 20.36 7.80
C MET A 44 2.73 21.51 7.46
N PHE A 45 3.68 21.29 6.54
CA PHE A 45 4.59 22.33 6.08
C PHE A 45 3.85 23.48 5.37
N ALA A 46 2.85 23.14 4.53
CA ALA A 46 2.14 24.12 3.74
C ALA A 46 1.04 24.87 4.52
N THR A 47 0.41 24.20 5.50
CA THR A 47 -0.75 24.74 6.23
C THR A 47 -0.41 25.24 7.63
N HIS A 48 0.75 24.82 8.18
CA HIS A 48 1.13 25.03 9.59
C HIS A 48 0.08 24.49 10.59
N ARG A 49 -0.68 23.45 10.19
CA ARG A 49 -1.72 22.81 11.00
C ARG A 49 -1.46 21.31 11.10
N ASP A 50 -1.76 20.73 12.25
CA ASP A 50 -1.54 19.31 12.57
C ASP A 50 -2.84 18.54 12.86
N SER A 51 -3.97 19.26 13.02
CA SER A 51 -5.28 18.67 13.24
C SER A 51 -6.05 18.56 11.92
N LEU A 52 -6.73 17.42 11.72
CA LEU A 52 -7.63 17.22 10.57
C LEU A 52 -8.87 18.12 10.63
N ASP A 53 -9.29 18.51 11.83
CA ASP A 53 -10.47 19.35 12.02
C ASP A 53 -10.22 20.80 11.56
N ASP A 54 -8.94 21.20 11.50
CA ASP A 54 -8.51 22.52 11.03
C ASP A 54 -8.18 22.54 9.53
N LEU A 55 -8.21 21.35 8.87
CA LEU A 55 -7.96 21.20 7.44
C LEU A 55 -9.29 21.10 6.68
N GLY A 56 -9.26 21.43 5.39
CA GLY A 56 -10.41 21.25 4.51
C GLY A 56 -10.16 21.82 3.13
N GLY A 57 -10.59 21.13 2.09
CA GLY A 57 -10.58 21.61 0.71
C GLY A 57 -9.22 21.93 0.10
N ILE A 58 -8.11 21.50 0.74
CA ILE A 58 -6.74 21.83 0.28
C ILE A 58 -6.37 21.14 -1.03
N GLY A 59 -7.14 20.14 -1.48
CA GLY A 59 -6.81 19.38 -2.69
C GLY A 59 -6.72 20.21 -3.95
N ARG A 60 -7.48 21.32 -4.05
CA ARG A 60 -7.39 22.25 -5.19
C ARG A 60 -6.10 23.07 -5.19
N LYS A 61 -5.54 23.31 -4.01
CA LYS A 61 -4.32 24.11 -3.79
C LYS A 61 -3.06 23.24 -3.80
N MET A 62 -3.22 21.94 -3.47
CA MET A 62 -2.17 20.94 -3.45
C MET A 62 -2.51 19.71 -4.32
N PRO A 63 -2.72 19.89 -5.64
CA PRO A 63 -3.17 18.80 -6.52
C PRO A 63 -2.14 17.69 -6.68
N PHE A 64 -0.84 17.99 -6.67
CA PHE A 64 0.20 16.98 -6.70
C PHE A 64 0.15 16.13 -5.42
N THR A 65 0.09 16.76 -4.25
CA THR A 65 -0.01 16.08 -2.96
C THR A 65 -1.27 15.22 -2.88
N LEU A 66 -2.42 15.72 -3.39
CA LEU A 66 -3.66 14.94 -3.49
C LEU A 66 -3.49 13.69 -4.37
N CYS A 67 -2.84 13.82 -5.54
CA CYS A 67 -2.56 12.67 -6.42
C CYS A 67 -1.69 11.63 -5.72
N MET A 68 -0.63 12.06 -5.03
CA MET A 68 0.25 11.17 -4.25
C MET A 68 -0.52 10.48 -3.12
N PHE A 69 -1.42 11.20 -2.45
CA PHE A 69 -2.29 10.64 -1.42
C PHE A 69 -3.23 9.56 -1.99
N ALA A 70 -3.81 9.80 -3.17
CA ALA A 70 -4.67 8.82 -3.83
C ALA A 70 -3.90 7.51 -4.13
N ILE A 71 -2.68 7.62 -4.69
CA ILE A 71 -1.83 6.45 -4.97
C ILE A 71 -1.48 5.70 -3.68
N ALA A 72 -1.04 6.42 -2.64
CA ALA A 72 -0.70 5.81 -1.35
C ALA A 72 -1.92 5.17 -0.68
N GLY A 73 -3.06 5.86 -0.70
CA GLY A 73 -4.32 5.38 -0.15
C GLY A 73 -4.82 4.11 -0.83
N LEU A 74 -4.86 4.09 -2.16
CA LEU A 74 -5.21 2.88 -2.92
C LEU A 74 -4.24 1.73 -2.62
N SER A 75 -2.93 2.04 -2.46
CA SER A 75 -1.93 1.04 -2.14
C SER A 75 -2.12 0.45 -0.75
N VAL A 76 -2.33 1.27 0.28
CA VAL A 76 -2.53 0.76 1.65
C VAL A 76 -3.85 -0.02 1.80
N VAL A 77 -4.88 0.36 1.06
CA VAL A 77 -6.16 -0.37 0.99
C VAL A 77 -5.96 -1.71 0.29
N GLY A 78 -5.14 -1.75 -0.74
CA GLY A 78 -4.90 -2.93 -1.56
C GLY A 78 -5.88 -3.02 -2.72
N VAL A 79 -6.04 -1.92 -3.46
CA VAL A 79 -6.85 -1.89 -4.69
C VAL A 79 -5.94 -2.14 -5.90
N PRO A 80 -6.29 -3.06 -6.82
CA PRO A 80 -5.54 -3.20 -8.08
C PRO A 80 -5.52 -1.87 -8.86
N PRO A 81 -4.43 -1.52 -9.53
CA PRO A 81 -3.17 -2.24 -9.76
C PRO A 81 -2.05 -1.85 -8.78
N THR A 82 -2.36 -1.43 -7.58
CA THR A 82 -1.36 -0.93 -6.63
C THR A 82 -0.65 -2.05 -5.84
N SER A 83 0.50 -1.72 -5.27
CA SER A 83 1.40 -2.64 -4.59
C SER A 83 0.76 -3.44 -3.45
N GLY A 84 -0.12 -2.81 -2.68
CA GLY A 84 -0.76 -3.47 -1.54
C GLY A 84 -1.68 -4.62 -1.93
N PHE A 85 -2.27 -4.59 -3.12
CA PHE A 85 -3.10 -5.69 -3.61
C PHE A 85 -2.30 -6.97 -3.78
N SER A 86 -1.17 -6.91 -4.49
CA SER A 86 -0.36 -8.09 -4.80
C SER A 86 0.07 -8.84 -3.52
N SER A 87 0.53 -8.12 -2.51
CA SER A 87 0.95 -8.73 -1.25
C SER A 87 -0.22 -9.27 -0.42
N LYS A 88 -1.32 -8.53 -0.31
CA LYS A 88 -2.51 -8.99 0.43
C LYS A 88 -3.14 -10.21 -0.22
N TRP A 89 -3.15 -10.26 -1.56
CA TRP A 89 -3.62 -11.43 -2.31
C TRP A 89 -2.87 -12.71 -1.90
N LEU A 90 -1.54 -12.66 -1.86
CA LEU A 90 -0.73 -13.79 -1.42
C LEU A 90 -1.01 -14.15 0.05
N ILE A 91 -1.18 -13.16 0.94
CA ILE A 91 -1.48 -13.39 2.35
C ILE A 91 -2.82 -14.11 2.52
N TYR A 92 -3.87 -13.68 1.81
CA TYR A 92 -5.18 -14.32 1.89
C TYR A 92 -5.12 -15.78 1.41
N HIS A 93 -4.39 -16.04 0.32
CA HIS A 93 -4.19 -17.40 -0.17
C HIS A 93 -3.36 -18.25 0.80
N ALA A 94 -2.31 -17.71 1.40
CA ALA A 94 -1.51 -18.41 2.41
C ALA A 94 -2.36 -18.83 3.61
N LEU A 95 -3.19 -17.92 4.13
CA LEU A 95 -4.09 -18.21 5.25
C LEU A 95 -5.14 -19.29 4.90
N THR A 96 -5.70 -19.24 3.70
CA THR A 96 -6.66 -20.26 3.26
C THR A 96 -6.02 -21.63 3.10
N GLN A 97 -4.80 -21.69 2.56
CA GLN A 97 -4.04 -22.94 2.46
C GLN A 97 -3.62 -23.51 3.81
N ALA A 98 -3.30 -22.64 4.77
CA ALA A 98 -2.99 -23.03 6.14
C ALA A 98 -4.25 -23.52 6.91
N GLY A 99 -5.41 -23.65 6.26
CA GLY A 99 -6.66 -24.04 6.90
C GLY A 99 -7.24 -23.00 7.84
N GLN A 100 -6.90 -21.73 7.65
CA GLN A 100 -7.33 -20.59 8.48
C GLN A 100 -8.23 -19.60 7.72
N PRO A 101 -9.34 -20.04 7.10
CA PRO A 101 -10.20 -19.15 6.29
C PRO A 101 -10.85 -18.04 7.12
N PHE A 102 -11.07 -18.27 8.40
CA PHE A 102 -11.59 -17.24 9.31
C PHE A 102 -10.61 -16.08 9.47
N LEU A 103 -9.31 -16.35 9.60
CA LEU A 103 -8.28 -15.30 9.66
C LEU A 103 -8.14 -14.56 8.33
N ALA A 104 -8.30 -15.27 7.19
CA ALA A 104 -8.35 -14.63 5.88
C ALA A 104 -9.53 -13.65 5.76
N LEU A 105 -10.72 -14.06 6.21
CA LEU A 105 -11.90 -13.18 6.25
C LEU A 105 -11.69 -11.99 7.17
N LEU A 106 -11.13 -12.20 8.36
CA LEU A 106 -10.84 -11.13 9.31
C LEU A 106 -9.84 -10.11 8.73
N SER A 107 -8.85 -10.60 8.00
CA SER A 107 -7.88 -9.77 7.29
C SER A 107 -8.56 -8.94 6.19
N LEU A 108 -9.51 -9.51 5.46
CA LEU A 108 -10.30 -8.79 4.46
C LEU A 108 -11.12 -7.66 5.09
N VAL A 109 -11.79 -7.94 6.22
CA VAL A 109 -12.50 -6.91 7.02
C VAL A 109 -11.54 -5.79 7.43
N GLY A 110 -10.31 -6.11 7.84
CA GLY A 110 -9.26 -5.12 8.12
C GLY A 110 -8.94 -4.22 6.93
N SER A 111 -8.98 -4.76 5.70
CA SER A 111 -8.81 -3.94 4.48
C SER A 111 -9.97 -2.98 4.24
N VAL A 112 -11.20 -3.42 4.51
CA VAL A 112 -12.40 -2.54 4.42
C VAL A 112 -12.33 -1.41 5.45
N LEU A 113 -11.91 -1.70 6.68
CA LEU A 113 -11.70 -0.68 7.71
C LEU A 113 -10.57 0.29 7.31
N THR A 114 -9.54 -0.21 6.64
CA THR A 114 -8.46 0.63 6.07
C THR A 114 -9.03 1.61 5.04
N LEU A 115 -9.91 1.15 4.15
CA LEU A 115 -10.58 2.01 3.18
C LEU A 115 -11.39 3.11 3.88
N ALA A 116 -12.12 2.76 4.95
CA ALA A 116 -12.94 3.74 5.67
C ALA A 116 -12.11 4.88 6.27
N TYR A 117 -10.99 4.59 6.92
CA TYR A 117 -10.18 5.67 7.49
C TYR A 117 -9.39 6.46 6.43
N ILE A 118 -8.94 5.84 5.34
CA ILE A 118 -8.31 6.55 4.22
C ILE A 118 -9.33 7.49 3.54
N ALA A 119 -10.55 7.02 3.31
CA ALA A 119 -11.61 7.85 2.75
C ALA A 119 -11.97 9.03 3.67
N LYS A 120 -12.03 8.79 4.99
CA LYS A 120 -12.25 9.85 5.98
C LYS A 120 -11.15 10.91 5.91
N PHE A 121 -9.87 10.50 5.85
CA PHE A 121 -8.75 11.43 5.74
C PHE A 121 -8.79 12.21 4.43
N LEU A 122 -9.02 11.52 3.31
CA LEU A 122 -9.15 12.14 1.99
C LEU A 122 -10.23 13.24 2.00
N HIS A 123 -11.40 12.90 2.54
CA HIS A 123 -12.51 13.84 2.61
C HIS A 123 -12.20 15.02 3.54
N ALA A 124 -11.72 14.75 4.76
CA ALA A 124 -11.49 15.78 5.76
C ALA A 124 -10.42 16.79 5.31
N ALA A 125 -9.28 16.32 4.81
CA ALA A 125 -8.19 17.21 4.45
C ALA A 125 -8.32 17.80 3.04
N PHE A 126 -8.60 16.95 2.04
CA PHE A 126 -8.46 17.36 0.64
C PHE A 126 -9.75 17.77 -0.05
N LEU A 127 -10.89 17.10 0.25
CA LEU A 127 -12.15 17.28 -0.47
C LEU A 127 -13.23 18.05 0.32
N GLY A 128 -13.02 18.24 1.62
CA GLY A 128 -13.97 18.93 2.50
C GLY A 128 -14.18 20.40 2.14
N GLN A 129 -15.01 21.07 2.92
CA GLN A 129 -15.20 22.52 2.80
C GLN A 129 -13.89 23.25 3.06
N PRO A 130 -13.54 24.29 2.27
CA PRO A 130 -12.35 25.08 2.52
C PRO A 130 -12.37 25.64 3.95
N ALA A 131 -11.31 25.36 4.71
CA ALA A 131 -11.15 25.94 6.03
C ALA A 131 -10.80 27.44 5.89
N PRO A 132 -11.27 28.31 6.81
CA PRO A 132 -10.86 29.71 6.84
C PRO A 132 -9.33 29.83 6.92
N ASP A 133 -8.80 30.91 6.38
CA ASP A 133 -7.36 31.27 6.43
C ASP A 133 -6.39 30.30 5.73
N LEU A 134 -6.88 29.40 4.89
CA LEU A 134 -6.02 28.55 4.04
C LEU A 134 -5.90 29.07 2.60
N ASP A 135 -6.23 30.34 2.32
CA ASP A 135 -6.27 30.87 0.96
C ASP A 135 -4.87 30.96 0.33
N ASP A 136 -3.82 31.17 1.09
CA ASP A 136 -2.43 31.28 0.63
C ASP A 136 -1.67 29.93 0.64
N VAL A 137 -2.36 28.81 0.83
CA VAL A 137 -1.73 27.49 0.79
C VAL A 137 -1.30 27.14 -0.63
N HIS A 138 -0.05 26.72 -0.78
CA HIS A 138 0.53 26.25 -2.03
C HIS A 138 1.19 24.88 -1.87
N GLU A 139 1.48 24.24 -2.99
CA GLU A 139 2.21 22.97 -3.01
C GLU A 139 3.54 23.04 -2.25
N ALA A 140 3.88 21.93 -1.58
CA ALA A 140 5.15 21.78 -0.91
C ALA A 140 6.34 21.96 -1.87
N PRO A 141 7.52 22.40 -1.38
CA PRO A 141 8.69 22.62 -2.21
C PRO A 141 9.16 21.34 -2.91
N LYS A 142 9.90 21.49 -4.01
CA LYS A 142 10.36 20.36 -4.84
C LYS A 142 11.13 19.31 -4.05
N ILE A 143 11.88 19.73 -3.03
CA ILE A 143 12.67 18.82 -2.17
C ILE A 143 11.80 17.79 -1.45
N ILE A 144 10.55 18.11 -1.14
CA ILE A 144 9.56 17.19 -0.54
C ILE A 144 8.84 16.40 -1.65
N ARG A 145 8.47 17.06 -2.76
CA ARG A 145 7.71 16.44 -3.84
C ARG A 145 8.46 15.35 -4.59
N VAL A 146 9.78 15.51 -4.80
CA VAL A 146 10.59 14.52 -5.53
C VAL A 146 10.60 13.16 -4.82
N PRO A 147 10.93 13.05 -3.53
CA PRO A 147 10.81 11.77 -2.81
C PRO A 147 9.40 11.18 -2.84
N MET A 148 8.36 12.02 -2.71
CA MET A 148 6.97 11.55 -2.82
C MET A 148 6.71 10.91 -4.18
N GLY A 149 7.17 11.52 -5.27
CA GLY A 149 7.04 10.97 -6.62
C GLY A 149 7.76 9.63 -6.79
N ILE A 150 8.96 9.50 -6.22
CA ILE A 150 9.74 8.25 -6.26
C ILE A 150 9.01 7.12 -5.51
N LEU A 151 8.50 7.40 -4.31
CA LEU A 151 7.75 6.41 -3.52
C LEU A 151 6.41 6.04 -4.19
N ALA A 152 5.71 7.00 -4.77
CA ALA A 152 4.51 6.74 -5.54
C ALA A 152 4.78 5.87 -6.77
N ALA A 153 5.87 6.14 -7.49
CA ALA A 153 6.31 5.28 -8.58
C ALA A 153 6.62 3.85 -8.08
N GLY A 154 7.25 3.72 -6.92
CA GLY A 154 7.47 2.43 -6.26
C GLY A 154 6.15 1.68 -6.00
N CYS A 155 5.13 2.37 -5.47
CA CYS A 155 3.79 1.78 -5.25
C CYS A 155 3.15 1.25 -6.54
N VAL A 156 3.27 1.97 -7.64
CA VAL A 156 2.71 1.56 -8.92
C VAL A 156 3.54 0.45 -9.56
N LEU A 157 4.87 0.59 -9.58
CA LEU A 157 5.77 -0.39 -10.19
C LEU A 157 5.67 -1.76 -9.52
N THR A 158 5.71 -1.81 -8.18
CA THR A 158 5.57 -3.10 -7.46
C THR A 158 4.14 -3.63 -7.46
N GLY A 159 3.16 -2.80 -7.80
CA GLY A 159 1.78 -3.24 -8.04
C GLY A 159 1.60 -3.88 -9.40
N VAL A 160 2.10 -3.22 -10.47
CA VAL A 160 1.99 -3.70 -11.86
C VAL A 160 3.01 -4.82 -12.15
N PHE A 161 4.20 -4.71 -11.57
CA PHE A 161 5.29 -5.69 -11.73
C PHE A 161 5.76 -6.24 -10.37
N PRO A 162 4.91 -6.99 -9.65
CA PRO A 162 5.26 -7.52 -8.33
C PRO A 162 6.45 -8.49 -8.37
N GLY A 163 6.74 -9.06 -9.53
CA GLY A 163 7.92 -9.88 -9.77
C GLY A 163 9.24 -9.17 -9.48
N LEU A 164 9.30 -7.84 -9.60
CA LEU A 164 10.51 -7.08 -9.22
C LEU A 164 10.94 -7.33 -7.77
N ALA A 165 9.97 -7.50 -6.87
CA ALA A 165 10.23 -7.83 -5.47
C ALA A 165 10.12 -9.34 -5.19
N LEU A 166 9.23 -10.06 -5.87
CA LEU A 166 9.03 -11.49 -5.65
C LEU A 166 10.20 -12.35 -6.14
N LEU A 167 10.87 -11.98 -7.24
CA LEU A 167 12.01 -12.75 -7.74
C LEU A 167 13.16 -12.85 -6.72
N PRO A 168 13.67 -11.76 -6.13
CA PRO A 168 14.67 -11.86 -5.08
C PRO A 168 14.15 -12.56 -3.81
N ILE A 169 12.88 -12.33 -3.42
CA ILE A 169 12.26 -13.03 -2.29
C ILE A 169 12.27 -14.53 -2.54
N ASN A 170 11.94 -14.96 -3.76
CA ASN A 170 11.90 -16.37 -4.14
C ASN A 170 13.29 -17.05 -4.04
N GLY A 171 14.35 -16.31 -4.37
CA GLY A 171 15.72 -16.78 -4.15
C GLY A 171 16.00 -17.06 -2.66
N VAL A 172 15.59 -16.17 -1.78
CA VAL A 172 15.73 -16.34 -0.33
C VAL A 172 14.93 -17.55 0.17
N LEU A 173 13.70 -17.77 -0.32
CA LEU A 173 12.89 -18.93 0.07
C LEU A 173 13.59 -20.25 -0.21
N GLY A 174 14.29 -20.36 -1.35
CA GLY A 174 15.08 -21.54 -1.71
C GLY A 174 16.21 -21.85 -0.71
N GLU A 175 16.87 -20.82 -0.17
CA GLU A 175 17.89 -20.98 0.87
C GLU A 175 17.34 -21.52 2.19
N TYR A 176 16.08 -21.25 2.50
CA TYR A 176 15.38 -21.80 3.66
C TYR A 176 14.73 -23.17 3.41
N GLY A 177 15.00 -23.79 2.27
CA GLY A 177 14.47 -25.12 1.93
C GLY A 177 12.97 -25.13 1.63
N LEU A 178 12.39 -23.97 1.32
CA LEU A 178 11.01 -23.87 0.88
C LEU A 178 10.94 -24.01 -0.64
N GLU A 179 9.89 -24.67 -1.14
CA GLU A 179 9.67 -24.77 -2.59
C GLU A 179 9.46 -23.39 -3.19
N PRO A 180 10.30 -22.97 -4.17
CA PRO A 180 10.16 -21.69 -4.82
C PRO A 180 8.80 -21.57 -5.54
N LEU A 181 8.19 -20.39 -5.46
CA LEU A 181 6.98 -20.09 -6.21
C LEU A 181 7.32 -19.94 -7.70
N ASN A 182 6.40 -20.32 -8.58
CA ASN A 182 6.53 -20.03 -10.02
C ASN A 182 6.21 -18.55 -10.28
N VAL A 183 7.24 -17.70 -10.30
CA VAL A 183 7.12 -16.24 -10.34
C VAL A 183 7.63 -15.71 -11.68
N GLY A 184 6.84 -14.84 -12.32
CA GLY A 184 7.26 -13.97 -13.43
C GLY A 184 7.22 -12.51 -13.05
N LEU A 185 7.59 -11.61 -13.96
CA LEU A 185 7.56 -10.17 -13.71
C LEU A 185 6.17 -9.66 -13.32
N SER A 186 5.13 -10.23 -13.90
CA SER A 186 3.73 -9.82 -13.67
C SER A 186 3.07 -10.45 -12.44
N GLY A 187 3.74 -11.34 -11.72
CA GLY A 187 3.21 -11.99 -10.52
C GLY A 187 3.49 -13.48 -10.43
N VAL A 188 2.67 -14.20 -9.68
CA VAL A 188 2.74 -15.67 -9.56
C VAL A 188 2.00 -16.28 -10.73
N LEU A 189 2.73 -17.06 -11.57
CA LEU A 189 2.24 -17.53 -12.87
C LEU A 189 1.38 -18.79 -12.75
N SER A 190 1.64 -19.64 -11.75
CA SER A 190 0.90 -20.90 -11.57
C SER A 190 0.92 -21.35 -10.13
N GLY A 191 -0.05 -22.19 -9.76
CA GLY A 191 -0.20 -22.70 -8.41
C GLY A 191 -1.11 -21.83 -7.53
N PRO A 192 -1.15 -22.13 -6.23
CA PRO A 192 -1.95 -21.37 -5.29
C PRO A 192 -1.46 -19.91 -5.18
N GLY A 193 -2.39 -18.97 -5.19
CA GLY A 193 -2.05 -17.55 -5.23
C GLY A 193 -1.66 -17.03 -6.62
N ALA A 194 -1.82 -17.85 -7.67
CA ALA A 194 -1.59 -17.42 -9.04
C ALA A 194 -2.37 -16.14 -9.36
N TRP A 195 -1.65 -15.15 -9.83
CA TRP A 195 -2.18 -13.86 -10.18
C TRP A 195 -1.24 -13.17 -11.17
N ASN A 196 -1.81 -12.55 -12.18
CA ASN A 196 -1.05 -11.88 -13.22
C ASN A 196 -1.60 -10.45 -13.39
N ALA A 197 -0.79 -9.46 -13.03
CA ALA A 197 -1.16 -8.05 -13.15
C ALA A 197 -1.48 -7.63 -14.58
N THR A 198 -0.77 -8.17 -15.58
CA THR A 198 -0.98 -7.81 -16.98
C THR A 198 -2.24 -8.41 -17.60
N GLY A 199 -2.81 -9.45 -16.98
CA GLY A 199 -4.08 -10.04 -17.41
C GLY A 199 -5.33 -9.31 -16.90
N MET A 200 -5.16 -8.25 -16.09
CA MET A 200 -6.25 -7.43 -15.57
C MET A 200 -6.56 -6.20 -16.45
N PHE A 201 -5.75 -5.94 -17.45
CA PHE A 201 -5.91 -4.86 -18.44
C PHE A 201 -6.00 -5.47 -19.84
#